data_7269fc0c63643fa122a9fee3a0306984
#
_entry.id   7269fc0c63643fa122a9fee3a0306984
#
_cell.length_a   1.000
_cell.length_b   1.000
_cell.length_c   1.000
_cell.angle_alpha   90.00
_cell.angle_beta   90.00
_cell.angle_gamma   90.00
#
_symmetry.space_group_name_H-M   'P 1'
#
loop_
_entity.id
_entity.type
_entity.pdbx_description
1 polymer ?
#
loop_
_entity_poly.entity_id
_entity_poly.type
_entity_poly.pdbx_seq_one_letter_code
_entity_poly.pdbx_strand_id
1 'polypeptide(L)'
;VAFGLFGTLLIYATAADVIPHAHEAAFLSCVLPYADQFDPTLMRLAFAFIVIGFGTKAGLFPMHTWLPDAHSQAPSPVSALLSGVLLKCAMLVIMRFYGFTIQAVGAEYPQLLLLIVGTLSILVAALSMFRQDDLKRRFAYSSVENVGVIALCLGIGGPLGIAAALLHCVFHGFTKTLAFCVSGNIQHAFGTRSLAKIQGVVEVAPATAALAVLALLGLGAFPPFGMFI
;
A
#
# COMPACT_ATOMS: atom_id res chain seq x y z
N VAL A 1 -13.57 4.75 3.91
CA VAL A 1 -13.39 6.20 4.25
C VAL A 1 -13.98 6.49 5.62
N ALA A 2 -15.23 6.10 5.90
CA ALA A 2 -15.89 6.37 7.19
C ALA A 2 -15.08 5.87 8.40
N PHE A 3 -14.56 4.64 8.35
CA PHE A 3 -13.72 4.12 9.44
C PHE A 3 -12.43 4.91 9.65
N GLY A 4 -11.75 5.32 8.57
CA GLY A 4 -10.55 6.16 8.70
C GLY A 4 -10.88 7.54 9.31
N LEU A 5 -11.99 8.15 8.89
CA LEU A 5 -12.47 9.39 9.49
C LEU A 5 -12.83 9.20 10.97
N PHE A 6 -13.51 8.10 11.30
CA PHE A 6 -13.87 7.80 12.69
C PHE A 6 -12.61 7.62 13.57
N GLY A 7 -11.60 6.89 13.09
CA GLY A 7 -10.32 6.76 13.81
C GLY A 7 -9.60 8.10 14.01
N THR A 8 -9.59 8.97 13.01
CA THR A 8 -9.00 10.32 13.16
C THR A 8 -9.79 11.20 14.09
N LEU A 9 -11.13 11.12 14.10
CA LEU A 9 -11.98 11.85 15.02
C LEU A 9 -11.83 11.37 16.47
N LEU A 10 -11.60 10.08 16.70
CA LEU A 10 -11.30 9.57 18.04
C LEU A 10 -9.99 10.16 18.57
N ILE A 11 -8.95 10.22 17.74
CA ILE A 11 -7.68 10.88 18.15
C ILE A 11 -7.90 12.36 18.41
N TYR A 12 -8.64 13.06 17.55
CA TYR A 12 -8.95 14.47 17.74
C TYR A 12 -9.72 14.70 19.05
N ALA A 13 -10.74 13.90 19.36
CA ALA A 13 -11.54 14.04 20.57
C ALA A 13 -10.68 13.86 21.83
N THR A 14 -9.84 12.80 21.88
CA THR A 14 -8.92 12.58 23.01
C THR A 14 -7.85 13.67 23.11
N ALA A 15 -7.38 14.19 21.99
CA ALA A 15 -6.40 15.28 21.96
C ALA A 15 -7.00 16.61 22.46
N ALA A 16 -8.25 16.89 22.12
CA ALA A 16 -8.93 18.12 22.54
C ALA A 16 -9.13 18.22 24.07
N ASP A 17 -9.18 17.07 24.76
CA ASP A 17 -9.29 17.03 26.22
C ASP A 17 -7.94 17.26 26.93
N VAL A 18 -6.81 17.00 26.24
CA VAL A 18 -5.46 17.05 26.81
C VAL A 18 -4.73 18.33 26.44
N ILE A 19 -4.94 18.84 25.21
CA ILE A 19 -4.21 20.00 24.68
C ILE A 19 -4.88 21.30 25.13
N PRO A 20 -4.10 22.28 25.61
CA PRO A 20 -4.65 23.55 26.13
C PRO A 20 -5.47 24.36 25.11
N HIS A 21 -5.13 24.22 23.82
CA HIS A 21 -5.80 24.90 22.72
C HIS A 21 -6.45 23.92 21.77
N ALA A 22 -7.76 23.72 21.87
CA ALA A 22 -8.51 22.71 21.10
C ALA A 22 -8.29 22.77 19.56
N HIS A 23 -8.02 23.96 18.98
CA HIS A 23 -7.73 24.08 17.56
C HIS A 23 -6.40 23.44 17.14
N GLU A 24 -5.43 23.31 18.05
CA GLU A 24 -4.16 22.65 17.82
C GLU A 24 -4.30 21.12 17.76
N ALA A 25 -5.35 20.58 18.36
CA ALA A 25 -5.66 19.13 18.32
C ALA A 25 -5.91 18.60 16.88
N ALA A 26 -6.19 19.49 15.92
CA ALA A 26 -6.31 19.13 14.51
C ALA A 26 -4.96 18.88 13.81
N PHE A 27 -3.84 19.31 14.42
CA PHE A 27 -2.51 19.18 13.84
C PHE A 27 -1.71 18.08 14.52
N LEU A 28 -1.38 17.01 13.79
CA LEU A 28 -0.65 15.88 14.33
C LEU A 28 0.70 16.27 14.97
N SER A 29 1.36 17.31 14.45
CA SER A 29 2.61 17.84 15.02
C SER A 29 2.43 18.45 16.42
N CYS A 30 1.26 19.04 16.70
CA CYS A 30 0.93 19.60 18.01
C CYS A 30 0.45 18.53 18.99
N VAL A 31 -0.17 17.45 18.46
CA VAL A 31 -0.69 16.34 19.26
C VAL A 31 0.42 15.40 19.72
N LEU A 32 1.46 15.22 18.91
CA LEU A 32 2.54 14.27 19.12
C LEU A 32 3.26 14.40 20.49
N PRO A 33 3.58 15.63 20.98
CA PRO A 33 4.23 15.80 22.30
C PRO A 33 3.40 15.32 23.49
N TYR A 34 2.09 15.16 23.32
CA TYR A 34 1.15 14.75 24.38
C TYR A 34 0.70 13.30 24.24
N ALA A 35 1.28 12.54 23.30
CA ALA A 35 0.82 11.21 22.95
C ALA A 35 0.81 10.21 24.12
N ASP A 36 1.71 10.37 25.09
CA ASP A 36 1.84 9.56 26.30
C ASP A 36 0.71 9.80 27.33
N GLN A 37 -0.05 10.90 27.18
CA GLN A 37 -1.15 11.26 28.10
C GLN A 37 -2.51 10.72 27.63
N PHE A 38 -2.58 10.10 26.44
CA PHE A 38 -3.82 9.61 25.88
C PHE A 38 -4.22 8.24 26.44
N ASP A 39 -5.54 8.01 26.51
CA ASP A 39 -6.08 6.71 26.91
C ASP A 39 -5.59 5.62 25.94
N PRO A 40 -4.83 4.60 26.45
CA PRO A 40 -4.29 3.57 25.59
C PRO A 40 -5.34 2.73 24.87
N THR A 41 -6.52 2.56 25.48
CA THR A 41 -7.62 1.78 24.92
C THR A 41 -8.24 2.49 23.72
N LEU A 42 -8.50 3.78 23.86
CA LEU A 42 -9.02 4.61 22.78
C LEU A 42 -7.99 4.73 21.63
N MET A 43 -6.70 4.84 21.95
CA MET A 43 -5.64 4.88 20.92
C MET A 43 -5.51 3.58 20.15
N ARG A 44 -5.61 2.42 20.80
CA ARG A 44 -5.64 1.11 20.12
C ARG A 44 -6.84 1.00 19.19
N LEU A 45 -8.02 1.40 19.67
CA LEU A 45 -9.24 1.39 18.87
C LEU A 45 -9.14 2.33 17.67
N ALA A 46 -8.66 3.56 17.87
CA ALA A 46 -8.47 4.55 16.83
C ALA A 46 -7.51 4.03 15.73
N PHE A 47 -6.38 3.44 16.12
CA PHE A 47 -5.43 2.88 15.16
C PHE A 47 -6.01 1.70 14.36
N ALA A 48 -6.80 0.83 15.00
CA ALA A 48 -7.52 -0.23 14.28
C ALA A 48 -8.45 0.35 13.19
N PHE A 49 -9.22 1.38 13.51
CA PHE A 49 -10.09 2.06 12.55
C PHE A 49 -9.30 2.77 11.43
N ILE A 50 -8.14 3.33 11.75
CA ILE A 50 -7.24 3.94 10.75
C ILE A 50 -6.71 2.86 9.80
N VAL A 51 -6.23 1.73 10.32
CA VAL A 51 -5.74 0.62 9.49
C VAL A 51 -6.86 0.05 8.61
N ILE A 52 -8.07 -0.13 9.13
CA ILE A 52 -9.22 -0.57 8.33
C ILE A 52 -9.58 0.47 7.26
N GLY A 53 -9.71 1.73 7.63
CA GLY A 53 -10.17 2.78 6.73
C GLY A 53 -9.18 3.14 5.63
N PHE A 54 -7.92 3.39 5.99
CA PHE A 54 -6.87 3.69 5.03
C PHE A 54 -6.30 2.41 4.39
N GLY A 55 -6.33 1.28 5.09
CA GLY A 55 -6.02 -0.03 4.52
C GLY A 55 -6.97 -0.43 3.39
N THR A 56 -8.25 -0.07 3.47
CA THR A 56 -9.18 -0.19 2.33
C THR A 56 -8.67 0.59 1.12
N LYS A 57 -8.19 1.81 1.30
CA LYS A 57 -7.62 2.63 0.23
C LYS A 57 -6.27 2.11 -0.27
N ALA A 58 -5.45 1.58 0.62
CA ALA A 58 -4.16 0.97 0.28
C ALA A 58 -4.30 -0.42 -0.37
N GLY A 59 -5.45 -1.08 -0.23
CA GLY A 59 -5.68 -2.42 -0.75
C GLY A 59 -5.15 -3.53 0.16
N LEU A 60 -5.12 -3.32 1.48
CA LEU A 60 -4.76 -4.35 2.45
C LEU A 60 -5.90 -5.37 2.63
N PHE A 61 -5.54 -6.63 2.88
CA PHE A 61 -6.52 -7.67 3.24
C PHE A 61 -7.19 -7.35 4.60
N PRO A 62 -8.49 -7.59 4.76
CA PRO A 62 -9.45 -8.18 3.81
C PRO A 62 -10.12 -7.18 2.83
N MET A 63 -9.83 -5.89 2.92
CA MET A 63 -10.52 -4.84 2.19
C MET A 63 -9.98 -4.57 0.78
N HIS A 64 -9.17 -5.48 0.21
CA HIS A 64 -8.47 -5.34 -1.07
C HIS A 64 -9.32 -5.63 -2.31
N THR A 65 -10.51 -6.21 -2.16
CA THR A 65 -11.29 -6.83 -3.26
C THR A 65 -11.66 -5.88 -4.40
N TRP A 66 -11.82 -4.60 -4.11
CA TRP A 66 -12.12 -3.57 -5.11
C TRP A 66 -10.95 -3.30 -6.09
N LEU A 67 -9.72 -3.53 -5.63
CA LEU A 67 -8.50 -3.05 -6.31
C LEU A 67 -8.21 -3.82 -7.62
N PRO A 68 -8.31 -5.16 -7.70
CA PRO A 68 -8.11 -5.88 -8.96
C PRO A 68 -9.14 -5.51 -10.03
N ASP A 69 -10.41 -5.30 -9.64
CA ASP A 69 -11.46 -4.92 -10.57
C ASP A 69 -11.30 -3.48 -11.06
N ALA A 70 -10.99 -2.55 -10.16
CA ALA A 70 -10.69 -1.17 -10.53
C ALA A 70 -9.53 -1.06 -11.53
N HIS A 71 -8.42 -1.77 -11.28
CA HIS A 71 -7.27 -1.74 -12.19
C HIS A 71 -7.53 -2.42 -13.53
N SER A 72 -8.31 -3.51 -13.55
CA SER A 72 -8.61 -4.22 -14.79
C SER A 72 -9.50 -3.40 -15.70
N GLN A 73 -10.44 -2.63 -15.17
CA GLN A 73 -11.39 -1.84 -15.94
C GLN A 73 -10.87 -0.44 -16.31
N ALA A 74 -10.06 0.17 -15.46
CA ALA A 74 -9.54 1.52 -15.69
C ALA A 74 -8.58 1.58 -16.91
N PRO A 75 -8.48 2.72 -17.61
CA PRO A 75 -7.39 2.98 -18.55
C PRO A 75 -6.02 2.81 -17.89
N SER A 76 -5.02 2.36 -18.66
CA SER A 76 -3.69 2.04 -18.11
C SER A 76 -2.99 3.22 -17.42
N PRO A 77 -3.06 4.47 -17.91
CA PRO A 77 -2.51 5.62 -17.18
C PRO A 77 -3.18 5.85 -15.82
N VAL A 78 -4.51 5.62 -15.72
CA VAL A 78 -5.24 5.71 -14.45
C VAL A 78 -4.81 4.60 -13.50
N SER A 79 -4.65 3.37 -13.98
CA SER A 79 -4.13 2.24 -13.18
C SER A 79 -2.70 2.51 -12.69
N ALA A 80 -1.85 3.13 -13.53
CA ALA A 80 -0.49 3.53 -13.15
C ALA A 80 -0.52 4.56 -12.00
N LEU A 81 -1.36 5.59 -12.09
CA LEU A 81 -1.53 6.60 -11.03
C LEU A 81 -2.09 6.00 -9.74
N LEU A 82 -3.13 5.16 -9.84
CA LEU A 82 -3.74 4.51 -8.69
C LEU A 82 -2.71 3.63 -7.95
N SER A 83 -2.01 2.75 -8.67
CA SER A 83 -1.03 1.86 -8.06
C SER A 83 0.28 2.57 -7.69
N GLY A 84 0.76 3.49 -8.54
CA GLY A 84 2.02 4.20 -8.31
C GLY A 84 1.95 5.22 -7.16
N VAL A 85 0.83 5.91 -6.97
CA VAL A 85 0.71 7.05 -6.05
C VAL A 85 -0.37 6.84 -4.99
N LEU A 86 -1.62 6.58 -5.37
CA LEU A 86 -2.76 6.59 -4.44
C LEU A 86 -2.57 5.61 -3.27
N LEU A 87 -2.14 4.37 -3.56
CA LEU A 87 -1.94 3.37 -2.52
C LEU A 87 -0.84 3.81 -1.53
N LYS A 88 0.19 4.51 -2.01
CA LYS A 88 1.28 5.02 -1.16
C LYS A 88 0.84 6.18 -0.29
N CYS A 89 0.00 7.07 -0.80
CA CYS A 89 -0.61 8.12 0.02
C CYS A 89 -1.38 7.52 1.20
N ALA A 90 -2.16 6.46 0.97
CA ALA A 90 -2.88 5.78 2.04
C ALA A 90 -1.93 5.10 3.05
N MET A 91 -0.86 4.45 2.57
CA MET A 91 0.17 3.86 3.44
C MET A 91 0.93 4.92 4.24
N LEU A 92 1.23 6.08 3.64
CA LEU A 92 1.88 7.19 4.35
C LEU A 92 1.03 7.71 5.51
N VAL A 93 -0.30 7.76 5.34
CA VAL A 93 -1.21 8.11 6.45
C VAL A 93 -1.11 7.07 7.57
N ILE A 94 -1.16 5.77 7.22
CA ILE A 94 -1.00 4.68 8.21
C ILE A 94 0.36 4.81 8.93
N MET A 95 1.46 5.09 8.21
CA MET A 95 2.80 5.28 8.79
C MET A 95 2.84 6.45 9.79
N ARG A 96 2.18 7.56 9.49
CA ARG A 96 2.13 8.72 10.38
C ARG A 96 1.41 8.38 11.69
N PHE A 97 0.24 7.73 11.59
CA PHE A 97 -0.50 7.30 12.77
C PHE A 97 0.17 6.13 13.51
N TYR A 98 0.92 5.28 12.81
CA TYR A 98 1.74 4.25 13.42
C TYR A 98 2.79 4.84 14.38
N GLY A 99 3.56 5.85 13.93
CA GLY A 99 4.53 6.53 14.77
C GLY A 99 3.88 7.18 16.00
N PHE A 100 2.74 7.83 15.82
CA PHE A 100 1.95 8.41 16.91
C PHE A 100 1.45 7.34 17.90
N THR A 101 0.89 6.25 17.39
CA THR A 101 0.35 5.16 18.21
C THR A 101 1.44 4.47 19.04
N ILE A 102 2.65 4.30 18.49
CA ILE A 102 3.79 3.76 19.24
C ILE A 102 4.11 4.60 20.47
N GLN A 103 4.08 5.91 20.36
CA GLN A 103 4.32 6.81 21.50
C GLN A 103 3.21 6.73 22.54
N ALA A 104 1.96 6.55 22.12
CA ALA A 104 0.80 6.51 23.00
C ALA A 104 0.62 5.17 23.73
N VAL A 105 0.87 4.02 23.06
CA VAL A 105 0.51 2.69 23.58
C VAL A 105 1.65 1.68 23.53
N GLY A 106 2.85 2.08 23.11
CA GLY A 106 3.96 1.19 22.88
C GLY A 106 3.92 0.50 21.49
N ALA A 107 5.01 -0.17 21.16
CA ALA A 107 5.21 -0.72 19.81
C ALA A 107 4.46 -2.03 19.54
N GLU A 108 4.23 -2.85 20.57
CA GLU A 108 3.74 -4.23 20.43
C GLU A 108 2.41 -4.33 19.65
N TYR A 109 1.43 -3.52 20.04
CA TYR A 109 0.10 -3.59 19.44
C TYR A 109 0.07 -3.14 17.96
N PRO A 110 0.58 -1.95 17.58
CA PRO A 110 0.54 -1.52 16.20
C PRO A 110 1.42 -2.39 15.29
N GLN A 111 2.54 -2.90 15.78
CA GLN A 111 3.40 -3.84 15.07
C GLN A 111 2.68 -5.15 14.79
N LEU A 112 2.10 -5.78 15.83
CA LEU A 112 1.37 -7.04 15.68
C LEU A 112 0.21 -6.92 14.69
N LEU A 113 -0.57 -5.83 14.77
CA LEU A 113 -1.68 -5.59 13.85
C LEU A 113 -1.20 -5.50 12.39
N LEU A 114 -0.14 -4.74 12.13
CA LEU A 114 0.42 -4.60 10.79
C LEU A 114 1.11 -5.87 10.29
N LEU A 115 1.77 -6.65 11.15
CA LEU A 115 2.31 -7.97 10.82
C LEU A 115 1.20 -8.92 10.34
N ILE A 116 0.11 -9.01 11.09
CA ILE A 116 -1.02 -9.88 10.72
C ILE A 116 -1.62 -9.47 9.39
N VAL A 117 -2.00 -8.19 9.26
CA VAL A 117 -2.65 -7.67 8.05
C VAL A 117 -1.69 -7.75 6.84
N GLY A 118 -0.41 -7.42 7.03
CA GLY A 118 0.60 -7.51 5.97
C GLY A 118 0.83 -8.93 5.49
N THR A 119 1.03 -9.88 6.42
CA THR A 119 1.22 -11.30 6.09
C THR A 119 0.02 -11.89 5.35
N LEU A 120 -1.20 -11.62 5.83
CA LEU A 120 -2.42 -12.07 5.17
C LEU A 120 -2.59 -11.45 3.78
N SER A 121 -2.23 -10.17 3.61
CA SER A 121 -2.26 -9.50 2.30
C SER A 121 -1.32 -10.17 1.30
N ILE A 122 -0.09 -10.48 1.71
CA ILE A 122 0.89 -11.20 0.88
C ILE A 122 0.36 -12.57 0.48
N LEU A 123 -0.10 -13.36 1.46
CA LEU A 123 -0.56 -14.72 1.23
C LEU A 123 -1.75 -14.77 0.25
N VAL A 124 -2.78 -13.96 0.52
CA VAL A 124 -3.99 -13.94 -0.32
C VAL A 124 -3.69 -13.41 -1.71
N ALA A 125 -2.86 -12.37 -1.84
CA ALA A 125 -2.49 -11.81 -3.12
C ALA A 125 -1.68 -12.81 -3.96
N ALA A 126 -0.69 -13.49 -3.37
CA ALA A 126 0.11 -14.50 -4.04
C ALA A 126 -0.75 -15.65 -4.57
N LEU A 127 -1.61 -16.22 -3.72
CA LEU A 127 -2.52 -17.30 -4.13
C LEU A 127 -3.50 -16.86 -5.24
N SER A 128 -4.01 -15.62 -5.15
CA SER A 128 -4.93 -15.10 -6.15
C SER A 128 -4.25 -14.84 -7.49
N MET A 129 -2.99 -14.42 -7.49
CA MET A 129 -2.22 -14.08 -8.69
C MET A 129 -2.01 -15.29 -9.63
N PHE A 130 -1.84 -16.49 -9.08
CA PHE A 130 -1.65 -17.71 -9.89
C PHE A 130 -2.85 -18.04 -10.78
N ARG A 131 -4.05 -17.64 -10.39
CA ARG A 131 -5.30 -17.93 -11.12
C ARG A 131 -5.71 -16.85 -12.13
N GLN A 132 -4.95 -15.77 -12.24
CA GLN A 132 -5.32 -14.66 -13.12
C GLN A 132 -4.76 -14.83 -14.52
N ASP A 133 -5.61 -14.83 -15.54
CA ASP A 133 -5.23 -14.76 -16.96
C ASP A 133 -5.15 -13.29 -17.47
N ASP A 134 -5.83 -12.35 -16.84
CA ASP A 134 -5.78 -10.92 -17.19
C ASP A 134 -4.48 -10.28 -16.67
N LEU A 135 -3.67 -9.74 -17.59
CA LEU A 135 -2.38 -9.11 -17.30
C LEU A 135 -2.49 -7.96 -16.28
N LYS A 136 -3.48 -7.07 -16.45
CA LYS A 136 -3.68 -5.95 -15.53
C LYS A 136 -4.13 -6.41 -14.15
N ARG A 137 -5.00 -7.41 -14.11
CA ARG A 137 -5.50 -7.98 -12.87
C ARG A 137 -4.38 -8.68 -12.09
N ARG A 138 -3.48 -9.36 -12.79
CA ARG A 138 -2.26 -9.93 -12.20
C ARG A 138 -1.37 -8.84 -11.57
N PHE A 139 -1.13 -7.74 -12.27
CA PHE A 139 -0.42 -6.59 -11.71
C PHE A 139 -1.16 -5.93 -10.55
N ALA A 140 -2.47 -5.94 -10.53
CA ALA A 140 -3.24 -5.42 -9.40
C ALA A 140 -3.05 -6.27 -8.13
N TYR A 141 -3.11 -7.60 -8.23
CA TYR A 141 -2.82 -8.48 -7.09
C TYR A 141 -1.38 -8.33 -6.60
N SER A 142 -0.41 -8.17 -7.51
CA SER A 142 0.95 -7.89 -7.07
C SER A 142 1.09 -6.51 -6.40
N SER A 143 0.15 -5.57 -6.60
CA SER A 143 0.11 -4.33 -5.78
C SER A 143 -0.39 -4.61 -4.36
N VAL A 144 -1.39 -5.48 -4.19
CA VAL A 144 -1.86 -5.93 -2.85
C VAL A 144 -0.72 -6.61 -2.08
N GLU A 145 0.01 -7.50 -2.76
CA GLU A 145 1.19 -8.19 -2.20
C GLU A 145 2.23 -7.19 -1.69
N ASN A 146 2.65 -6.25 -2.54
CA ASN A 146 3.68 -5.28 -2.20
C ASN A 146 3.25 -4.27 -1.12
N VAL A 147 1.98 -3.88 -1.08
CA VAL A 147 1.44 -3.09 0.03
C VAL A 147 1.45 -3.92 1.33
N GLY A 148 1.20 -5.23 1.23
CA GLY A 148 1.39 -6.18 2.32
C GLY A 148 2.83 -6.22 2.83
N VAL A 149 3.84 -6.21 1.93
CA VAL A 149 5.27 -6.12 2.30
C VAL A 149 5.57 -4.83 3.06
N ILE A 150 5.04 -3.68 2.61
CA ILE A 150 5.20 -2.40 3.31
C ILE A 150 4.61 -2.49 4.73
N ALA A 151 3.42 -3.06 4.88
CA ALA A 151 2.80 -3.25 6.19
C ALA A 151 3.60 -4.22 7.07
N LEU A 152 4.16 -5.29 6.49
CA LEU A 152 5.03 -6.24 7.17
C LEU A 152 6.31 -5.56 7.70
N CYS A 153 6.97 -4.74 6.87
CA CYS A 153 8.16 -3.99 7.27
C CYS A 153 7.87 -3.05 8.46
N LEU A 154 6.72 -2.37 8.45
CA LEU A 154 6.27 -1.56 9.59
C LEU A 154 5.98 -2.42 10.82
N GLY A 155 5.42 -3.62 10.62
CA GLY A 155 5.15 -4.58 11.68
C GLY A 155 6.41 -5.14 12.33
N ILE A 156 7.50 -5.35 11.56
CA ILE A 156 8.81 -5.70 12.10
C ILE A 156 9.35 -4.53 12.95
N GLY A 157 9.08 -3.30 12.50
CA GLY A 157 9.41 -2.09 13.24
C GLY A 157 10.89 -1.75 13.25
N GLY A 158 11.25 -0.90 14.21
CA GLY A 158 12.61 -0.38 14.32
C GLY A 158 13.02 0.55 13.16
N PRO A 159 14.21 1.16 13.21
CA PRO A 159 14.68 2.08 12.17
C PRO A 159 14.80 1.42 10.79
N LEU A 160 15.25 0.16 10.75
CA LEU A 160 15.39 -0.60 9.49
C LEU A 160 14.04 -0.95 8.89
N GLY A 161 13.05 -1.39 9.69
CA GLY A 161 11.71 -1.71 9.18
C GLY A 161 11.00 -0.48 8.61
N ILE A 162 11.12 0.67 9.26
CA ILE A 162 10.56 1.93 8.77
C ILE A 162 11.28 2.39 7.49
N ALA A 163 12.61 2.34 7.45
CA ALA A 163 13.39 2.69 6.27
C ALA A 163 13.05 1.79 5.09
N ALA A 164 12.98 0.46 5.31
CA ALA A 164 12.59 -0.50 4.29
C ALA A 164 11.17 -0.23 3.76
N ALA A 165 10.20 0.06 4.63
CA ALA A 165 8.84 0.39 4.24
C ALA A 165 8.78 1.64 3.34
N LEU A 166 9.53 2.70 3.69
CA LEU A 166 9.60 3.94 2.92
C LEU A 166 10.27 3.73 1.56
N LEU A 167 11.42 3.05 1.52
CA LEU A 167 12.14 2.74 0.29
C LEU A 167 11.28 1.87 -0.63
N HIS A 168 10.64 0.85 -0.07
CA HIS A 168 9.74 -0.02 -0.83
C HIS A 168 8.55 0.75 -1.41
N CYS A 169 7.98 1.72 -0.69
CA CYS A 169 6.95 2.62 -1.22
C CYS A 169 7.41 3.33 -2.49
N VAL A 170 8.62 3.91 -2.47
CA VAL A 170 9.17 4.69 -3.58
C VAL A 170 9.43 3.78 -4.79
N PHE A 171 10.21 2.71 -4.60
CA PHE A 171 10.61 1.83 -5.71
C PHE A 171 9.42 1.07 -6.31
N HIS A 172 8.52 0.57 -5.47
CA HIS A 172 7.28 -0.03 -5.93
C HIS A 172 6.43 0.96 -6.73
N GLY A 173 6.37 2.24 -6.32
CA GLY A 173 5.66 3.30 -7.05
C GLY A 173 6.15 3.42 -8.51
N PHE A 174 7.46 3.56 -8.72
CA PHE A 174 8.06 3.65 -10.05
C PHE A 174 7.84 2.37 -10.85
N THR A 175 8.12 1.22 -10.26
CA THR A 175 8.01 -0.08 -10.95
C THR A 175 6.58 -0.38 -11.37
N LYS A 176 5.58 -0.05 -10.54
CA LYS A 176 4.16 -0.22 -10.88
C LYS A 176 3.69 0.73 -11.97
N THR A 177 4.14 1.97 -11.93
CA THR A 177 3.84 2.93 -13.00
C THR A 177 4.32 2.37 -14.33
N LEU A 178 5.56 1.88 -14.40
CA LEU A 178 6.12 1.24 -15.59
C LEU A 178 5.29 0.00 -16.00
N ALA A 179 4.98 -0.90 -15.07
CA ALA A 179 4.25 -2.15 -15.35
C ALA A 179 2.86 -1.88 -15.94
N PHE A 180 2.10 -0.91 -15.40
CA PHE A 180 0.79 -0.57 -15.94
C PHE A 180 0.86 0.17 -17.27
N CYS A 181 1.85 1.04 -17.50
CA CYS A 181 2.07 1.66 -18.80
C CYS A 181 2.41 0.61 -19.86
N VAL A 182 3.31 -0.31 -19.56
CA VAL A 182 3.67 -1.44 -20.43
C VAL A 182 2.45 -2.33 -20.71
N SER A 183 1.64 -2.65 -19.69
CA SER A 183 0.42 -3.44 -19.90
C SER A 183 -0.57 -2.75 -20.84
N GLY A 184 -0.62 -1.41 -20.82
CA GLY A 184 -1.42 -0.62 -21.75
C GLY A 184 -0.94 -0.71 -23.20
N ASN A 185 0.39 -0.60 -23.40
CA ASN A 185 0.99 -0.75 -24.71
C ASN A 185 0.76 -2.16 -25.30
N ILE A 186 0.93 -3.20 -24.47
CA ILE A 186 0.66 -4.59 -24.87
C ILE A 186 -0.82 -4.76 -25.23
N GLN A 187 -1.73 -4.25 -24.39
CA GLN A 187 -3.16 -4.31 -24.68
C GLN A 187 -3.52 -3.59 -25.97
N HIS A 188 -2.87 -2.47 -26.28
CA HIS A 188 -3.10 -1.75 -27.53
C HIS A 188 -2.58 -2.54 -28.74
N ALA A 189 -1.39 -3.12 -28.65
CA ALA A 189 -0.76 -3.86 -29.74
C ALA A 189 -1.49 -5.19 -30.05
N PHE A 190 -2.00 -5.88 -29.06
CA PHE A 190 -2.62 -7.22 -29.20
C PHE A 190 -4.15 -7.21 -29.15
N GLY A 191 -4.78 -6.08 -28.83
CA GLY A 191 -6.25 -5.98 -28.69
C GLY A 191 -6.83 -6.79 -27.53
N THR A 192 -5.96 -7.40 -26.68
CA THR A 192 -6.38 -8.30 -25.58
C THR A 192 -5.53 -8.11 -24.32
N ARG A 193 -6.06 -8.53 -23.17
CA ARG A 193 -5.35 -8.57 -21.89
C ARG A 193 -5.08 -10.00 -21.42
N SER A 194 -5.61 -11.01 -22.14
CA SER A 194 -5.44 -12.42 -21.80
C SER A 194 -3.99 -12.85 -22.08
N LEU A 195 -3.30 -13.31 -21.05
CA LEU A 195 -1.92 -13.81 -21.14
C LEU A 195 -1.79 -14.99 -22.09
N ALA A 196 -2.81 -15.84 -22.16
CA ALA A 196 -2.82 -16.99 -23.07
C ALA A 196 -2.79 -16.59 -24.57
N LYS A 197 -3.26 -15.36 -24.89
CA LYS A 197 -3.33 -14.85 -26.27
C LYS A 197 -2.19 -13.88 -26.62
N ILE A 198 -1.37 -13.48 -25.65
CA ILE A 198 -0.25 -12.55 -25.85
C ILE A 198 1.02 -13.38 -26.10
N GLN A 199 1.47 -13.41 -27.36
CA GLN A 199 2.67 -14.13 -27.75
C GLN A 199 3.52 -13.28 -28.69
N GLY A 200 4.85 -13.43 -28.64
CA GLY A 200 5.76 -12.74 -29.55
C GLY A 200 5.85 -11.22 -29.33
N VAL A 201 5.70 -10.73 -28.07
CA VAL A 201 5.73 -9.27 -27.77
C VAL A 201 7.03 -8.61 -28.28
N VAL A 202 8.15 -9.35 -28.29
CA VAL A 202 9.44 -8.87 -28.78
C VAL A 202 9.39 -8.53 -30.28
N GLU A 203 8.65 -9.31 -31.06
CA GLU A 203 8.52 -9.13 -32.51
C GLU A 203 7.59 -7.94 -32.86
N VAL A 204 6.49 -7.78 -32.12
CA VAL A 204 5.46 -6.78 -32.38
C VAL A 204 5.86 -5.41 -31.78
N ALA A 205 6.44 -5.40 -30.58
CA ALA A 205 6.76 -4.19 -29.83
C ALA A 205 8.04 -4.35 -28.99
N PRO A 206 9.24 -4.37 -29.62
CA PRO A 206 10.50 -4.70 -28.95
C PRO A 206 10.84 -3.78 -27.79
N ALA A 207 10.61 -2.48 -27.91
CA ALA A 207 10.83 -1.52 -26.82
C ALA A 207 9.91 -1.81 -25.62
N THR A 208 8.64 -2.13 -25.89
CA THR A 208 7.67 -2.50 -24.84
C THR A 208 8.07 -3.82 -24.17
N ALA A 209 8.59 -4.78 -24.94
CA ALA A 209 9.10 -6.03 -24.39
C ALA A 209 10.29 -5.82 -23.43
N ALA A 210 11.26 -4.99 -23.82
CA ALA A 210 12.39 -4.64 -22.97
C ALA A 210 11.92 -3.95 -21.66
N LEU A 211 11.01 -3.00 -21.75
CA LEU A 211 10.42 -2.33 -20.58
C LEU A 211 9.58 -3.29 -19.72
N ALA A 212 8.90 -4.29 -20.35
CA ALA A 212 8.19 -5.32 -19.61
C ALA A 212 9.14 -6.19 -18.78
N VAL A 213 10.28 -6.60 -19.35
CA VAL A 213 11.32 -7.35 -18.63
C VAL A 213 11.85 -6.53 -17.46
N LEU A 214 12.17 -5.25 -17.66
CA LEU A 214 12.62 -4.36 -16.58
C LEU A 214 11.57 -4.22 -15.47
N ALA A 215 10.30 -4.07 -15.82
CA ALA A 215 9.21 -4.00 -14.85
C ALA A 215 9.07 -5.31 -14.05
N LEU A 216 9.16 -6.46 -14.71
CA LEU A 216 9.06 -7.78 -14.07
C LEU A 216 10.26 -8.05 -13.15
N LEU A 217 11.48 -7.74 -13.59
CA LEU A 217 12.67 -7.86 -12.74
C LEU A 217 12.59 -6.94 -11.52
N GLY A 218 12.10 -5.70 -11.71
CA GLY A 218 11.87 -4.78 -10.60
C GLY A 218 10.83 -5.29 -9.61
N LEU A 219 9.67 -5.80 -10.10
CA LEU A 219 8.62 -6.37 -9.26
C LEU A 219 9.04 -7.67 -8.56
N GLY A 220 9.91 -8.45 -9.19
CA GLY A 220 10.46 -9.68 -8.62
C GLY A 220 11.60 -9.44 -7.62
N ALA A 221 11.85 -8.18 -7.24
CA ALA A 221 12.93 -7.82 -6.33
C ALA A 221 14.30 -8.39 -6.76
N PHE A 222 14.59 -8.37 -8.07
CA PHE A 222 15.85 -8.85 -8.60
C PHE A 222 16.95 -7.79 -8.47
N PRO A 223 18.19 -8.12 -8.02
CA PRO A 223 19.28 -7.16 -8.02
C PRO A 223 19.59 -6.66 -9.44
N PRO A 224 19.90 -5.38 -9.68
CA PRO A 224 20.12 -4.28 -8.73
C PRO A 224 18.90 -3.38 -8.47
N PHE A 225 17.68 -3.88 -8.68
CA PHE A 225 16.49 -3.06 -8.50
C PHE A 225 16.23 -2.76 -7.02
N GLY A 226 15.73 -1.55 -6.74
CA GLY A 226 15.56 -1.04 -5.38
C GLY A 226 14.53 -1.78 -4.51
N MET A 227 13.70 -2.66 -5.09
CA MET A 227 12.82 -3.53 -4.31
C MET A 227 13.54 -4.76 -3.72
N PHE A 228 14.81 -4.99 -4.10
CA PHE A 228 15.67 -6.01 -3.50
C PHE A 228 16.24 -5.57 -2.13
N ILE A 229 16.40 -4.27 -1.92
CA ILE A 229 16.94 -3.67 -0.68
C ILE A 229 15.91 -3.69 0.43
#